data_b8acaa3e31b257859b8ad69d754c262f
#
_entry.id   b8acaa3e31b257859b8ad69d754c262f
#
_cell.length_a   1.000
_cell.length_b   1.000
_cell.length_c   1.000
_cell.angle_alpha   90.00
_cell.angle_beta   90.00
_cell.angle_gamma   90.00
#
_symmetry.space_group_name_H-M   'P 1'
#
loop_
_entity.id
_entity.type
_entity.pdbx_description
1 polymer ?
#
loop_
_entity_poly.entity_id
_entity_poly.type
_entity_poly.pdbx_seq_one_letter_code
_entity_poly.pdbx_strand_id
1 'polypeptide(L)'
;MTSTETREQINKEFSGIKYILTSGMRSRLLLAIYDGPKNLDDLRNVLKKPSATILHGLKELENNNLIKKVNKQYELTSNGYLITVNMVKLVENWYAVNKSKAFWNNHDLSDIPDDVLKNVYLLKDAEYIHSTTSDLSNAFNSYLKLISKAKTLKIILPIYSEKHLKHLVKLLDENKLENLELTIDREILNSMKSNADLKKSLVENEKVKIKITKQKVRLFLTISEEFMSLTLFFKDGHYDDSQILIAKDENALTWAFGLINHY
;
A
#
# COMPACT_ATOMS: atom_id res chain seq x y z
N MET A 1 -29.98 4.76 -3.63
CA MET A 1 -30.17 3.29 -3.52
C MET A 1 -29.96 2.91 -2.08
N THR A 2 -30.85 2.15 -1.47
CA THR A 2 -30.69 1.67 -0.11
C THR A 2 -29.56 0.66 -0.04
N SER A 3 -28.92 0.49 1.10
CA SER A 3 -27.82 -0.49 1.30
C SER A 3 -28.24 -1.94 0.98
N THR A 4 -29.53 -2.23 1.06
CA THR A 4 -30.14 -3.56 0.80
C THR A 4 -30.24 -3.84 -0.70
N GLU A 5 -30.74 -2.88 -1.50
CA GLU A 5 -30.84 -3.01 -2.97
C GLU A 5 -29.46 -3.20 -3.63
N THR A 6 -28.43 -2.49 -3.10
CA THR A 6 -27.05 -2.65 -3.58
C THR A 6 -26.52 -4.05 -3.27
N ARG A 7 -26.83 -4.63 -2.11
CA ARG A 7 -26.41 -5.99 -1.73
C ARG A 7 -27.10 -7.08 -2.58
N GLU A 8 -28.39 -6.94 -2.83
CA GLU A 8 -29.12 -7.89 -3.71
C GLU A 8 -28.57 -7.87 -5.14
N GLN A 9 -28.30 -6.67 -5.68
CA GLN A 9 -27.69 -6.54 -6.98
C GLN A 9 -26.29 -7.17 -7.03
N ILE A 10 -25.43 -6.92 -6.03
CA ILE A 10 -24.11 -7.53 -5.94
C ILE A 10 -24.20 -9.06 -5.88
N ASN A 11 -25.14 -9.64 -5.11
CA ASN A 11 -25.33 -11.07 -5.03
C ASN A 11 -25.78 -11.69 -6.36
N LYS A 12 -26.63 -10.99 -7.09
CA LYS A 12 -27.08 -11.40 -8.44
C LYS A 12 -25.91 -11.42 -9.42
N GLU A 13 -25.13 -10.35 -9.47
CA GLU A 13 -23.98 -10.21 -10.36
C GLU A 13 -22.82 -11.14 -9.96
N PHE A 14 -22.74 -11.54 -8.68
CA PHE A 14 -21.75 -12.51 -8.22
C PHE A 14 -21.85 -13.84 -8.96
N SER A 15 -23.03 -14.25 -9.39
CA SER A 15 -23.22 -15.46 -10.19
C SER A 15 -22.47 -15.40 -11.53
N GLY A 16 -22.39 -14.24 -12.16
CA GLY A 16 -21.61 -14.01 -13.38
C GLY A 16 -20.11 -14.08 -13.14
N ILE A 17 -19.62 -13.38 -12.11
CA ILE A 17 -18.19 -13.39 -11.78
C ILE A 17 -17.73 -14.74 -11.22
N LYS A 18 -18.61 -15.47 -10.52
CA LYS A 18 -18.35 -16.83 -10.03
C LYS A 18 -17.91 -17.76 -11.15
N TYR A 19 -18.52 -17.64 -12.34
CA TYR A 19 -18.14 -18.39 -13.53
C TYR A 19 -16.64 -18.25 -13.83
N ILE A 20 -16.06 -17.06 -13.66
CA ILE A 20 -14.62 -16.83 -13.88
C ILE A 20 -13.82 -17.33 -12.69
N LEU A 21 -14.16 -16.92 -11.47
CA LEU A 21 -13.35 -17.11 -10.26
C LEU A 21 -13.28 -18.57 -9.80
N THR A 22 -14.33 -19.38 -10.03
CA THR A 22 -14.33 -20.80 -9.64
C THR A 22 -13.58 -21.71 -10.59
N SER A 23 -13.27 -21.25 -11.79
CA SER A 23 -12.46 -21.99 -12.74
C SER A 23 -11.03 -21.51 -12.76
N GLY A 24 -10.14 -22.23 -12.09
CA GLY A 24 -8.72 -21.92 -12.11
C GLY A 24 -8.11 -21.86 -13.53
N MET A 25 -8.74 -22.51 -14.53
CA MET A 25 -8.30 -22.42 -15.93
C MET A 25 -8.71 -21.08 -16.54
N ARG A 26 -10.00 -20.70 -16.45
CA ARG A 26 -10.49 -19.43 -17.02
C ARG A 26 -9.79 -18.23 -16.43
N SER A 27 -9.64 -18.19 -15.10
CA SER A 27 -8.91 -17.12 -14.42
C SER A 27 -7.45 -17.00 -14.90
N ARG A 28 -6.75 -18.14 -14.99
CA ARG A 28 -5.34 -18.13 -15.44
C ARG A 28 -5.19 -17.77 -16.90
N LEU A 29 -6.13 -18.12 -17.76
CA LEU A 29 -6.14 -17.72 -19.16
C LEU A 29 -6.29 -16.21 -19.31
N LEU A 30 -7.24 -15.59 -18.60
CA LEU A 30 -7.41 -14.14 -18.61
C LEU A 30 -6.14 -13.43 -18.14
N LEU A 31 -5.56 -13.87 -17.01
CA LEU A 31 -4.31 -13.30 -16.48
C LEU A 31 -3.13 -13.47 -17.47
N ALA A 32 -3.00 -14.63 -18.13
CA ALA A 32 -1.94 -14.86 -19.10
C ALA A 32 -2.06 -14.00 -20.37
N ILE A 33 -3.31 -13.72 -20.80
CA ILE A 33 -3.58 -12.89 -21.98
C ILE A 33 -3.51 -11.38 -21.64
N TYR A 34 -3.59 -11.02 -20.36
CA TYR A 34 -3.51 -9.62 -19.91
C TYR A 34 -2.19 -8.94 -20.32
N ASP A 35 -1.10 -9.68 -20.31
CA ASP A 35 0.24 -9.18 -20.70
C ASP A 35 0.42 -9.06 -22.23
N GLY A 36 -0.62 -9.29 -22.98
CA GLY A 36 -0.65 -9.20 -24.44
C GLY A 36 -1.17 -10.46 -25.13
N PRO A 37 -1.43 -10.40 -26.45
CA PRO A 37 -1.95 -11.52 -27.24
C PRO A 37 -1.07 -12.77 -27.13
N LYS A 38 -1.70 -13.95 -27.04
CA LYS A 38 -1.01 -15.25 -26.91
C LYS A 38 -1.58 -16.27 -27.89
N ASN A 39 -0.71 -17.05 -28.51
CA ASN A 39 -1.13 -18.24 -29.25
C ASN A 39 -1.25 -19.45 -28.33
N LEU A 40 -1.70 -20.59 -28.85
CA LEU A 40 -1.91 -21.82 -28.06
C LEU A 40 -0.61 -22.35 -27.44
N ASP A 41 0.51 -22.25 -28.15
CA ASP A 41 1.80 -22.74 -27.67
C ASP A 41 2.35 -21.85 -26.54
N ASP A 42 2.17 -20.54 -26.66
CA ASP A 42 2.49 -19.59 -25.57
C ASP A 42 1.71 -19.94 -24.31
N LEU A 43 0.40 -20.14 -24.44
CA LEU A 43 -0.47 -20.51 -23.32
C LEU A 43 -0.11 -21.86 -22.70
N ARG A 44 0.27 -22.85 -23.52
CA ARG A 44 0.79 -24.13 -23.01
C ARG A 44 2.06 -23.97 -22.20
N ASN A 45 2.97 -23.15 -22.70
CA ASN A 45 4.24 -22.86 -22.03
C ASN A 45 4.06 -22.17 -20.70
N VAL A 46 3.15 -21.18 -20.62
CA VAL A 46 2.86 -20.43 -19.40
C VAL A 46 2.06 -21.28 -18.39
N LEU A 47 0.99 -21.93 -18.85
CA LEU A 47 0.05 -22.60 -17.95
C LEU A 47 0.43 -24.04 -17.60
N LYS A 48 1.34 -24.65 -18.36
CA LYS A 48 1.76 -26.06 -18.21
C LYS A 48 0.57 -27.02 -18.19
N LYS A 49 -0.37 -26.87 -19.14
CA LYS A 49 -1.59 -27.64 -19.25
C LYS A 49 -1.78 -28.24 -20.66
N PRO A 50 -2.51 -29.37 -20.80
CA PRO A 50 -2.82 -29.96 -22.09
C PRO A 50 -3.60 -28.98 -22.97
N SER A 51 -3.35 -29.07 -24.31
CA SER A 51 -4.02 -28.21 -25.30
C SER A 51 -5.56 -28.34 -25.25
N ALA A 52 -6.09 -29.50 -25.02
CA ALA A 52 -7.53 -29.71 -24.94
C ALA A 52 -8.18 -28.90 -23.81
N THR A 53 -7.55 -28.90 -22.63
CA THR A 53 -8.01 -28.14 -21.47
C THR A 53 -7.94 -26.62 -21.71
N ILE A 54 -6.86 -26.15 -22.35
CA ILE A 54 -6.69 -24.75 -22.72
C ILE A 54 -7.73 -24.31 -23.73
N LEU A 55 -7.91 -25.10 -24.82
CA LEU A 55 -8.86 -24.79 -25.88
C LEU A 55 -10.31 -24.77 -25.35
N HIS A 56 -10.65 -25.68 -24.43
CA HIS A 56 -11.97 -25.65 -23.78
C HIS A 56 -12.17 -24.35 -23.00
N GLY A 57 -11.20 -23.94 -22.15
CA GLY A 57 -11.29 -22.70 -21.42
C GLY A 57 -11.34 -21.45 -22.30
N LEU A 58 -10.56 -21.43 -23.40
CA LEU A 58 -10.60 -20.36 -24.41
C LEU A 58 -11.97 -20.25 -25.06
N LYS A 59 -12.57 -21.39 -25.49
CA LYS A 59 -13.90 -21.39 -26.07
C LYS A 59 -14.95 -20.84 -25.11
N GLU A 60 -14.88 -21.21 -23.85
CA GLU A 60 -15.78 -20.69 -22.81
C GLU A 60 -15.65 -19.19 -22.62
N LEU A 61 -14.42 -18.65 -22.59
CA LEU A 61 -14.16 -17.21 -22.46
C LEU A 61 -14.58 -16.43 -23.71
N GLU A 62 -14.41 -17.01 -24.90
CA GLU A 62 -14.83 -16.43 -26.16
C GLU A 62 -16.37 -16.38 -26.25
N ASN A 63 -17.08 -17.45 -25.86
CA ASN A 63 -18.54 -17.47 -25.78
C ASN A 63 -19.11 -16.42 -24.81
N ASN A 64 -18.36 -16.05 -23.78
CA ASN A 64 -18.72 -14.99 -22.83
C ASN A 64 -18.18 -13.60 -23.23
N ASN A 65 -17.67 -13.46 -24.46
CA ASN A 65 -17.17 -12.20 -25.00
C ASN A 65 -16.08 -11.54 -24.13
N LEU A 66 -15.25 -12.33 -23.47
CA LEU A 66 -14.11 -11.85 -22.67
C LEU A 66 -12.81 -11.87 -23.44
N ILE A 67 -12.68 -12.76 -24.40
CA ILE A 67 -11.56 -12.84 -25.33
C ILE A 67 -12.07 -12.95 -26.76
N LYS A 68 -11.19 -12.69 -27.71
CA LYS A 68 -11.43 -12.94 -29.13
C LYS A 68 -10.17 -13.55 -29.75
N LYS A 69 -10.36 -14.26 -30.88
CA LYS A 69 -9.26 -14.83 -31.65
C LYS A 69 -8.98 -13.95 -32.87
N VAL A 70 -7.76 -13.47 -33.00
CA VAL A 70 -7.28 -12.65 -34.13
C VAL A 70 -5.95 -13.22 -34.62
N ASN A 71 -5.83 -13.54 -35.90
CA ASN A 71 -4.59 -14.05 -36.52
C ASN A 71 -3.93 -15.21 -35.73
N LYS A 72 -4.71 -16.19 -35.31
CA LYS A 72 -4.30 -17.34 -34.48
C LYS A 72 -3.85 -17.00 -33.05
N GLN A 73 -3.94 -15.76 -32.62
CA GLN A 73 -3.69 -15.32 -31.25
C GLN A 73 -5.01 -15.02 -30.53
N TYR A 74 -5.01 -15.18 -29.23
CA TYR A 74 -6.12 -14.82 -28.35
C TYR A 74 -5.77 -13.52 -27.64
N GLU A 75 -6.70 -12.58 -27.64
CA GLU A 75 -6.56 -11.28 -26.96
C GLU A 75 -7.83 -10.94 -26.17
N LEU A 76 -7.69 -10.09 -25.15
CA LEU A 76 -8.83 -9.62 -24.38
C LEU A 76 -9.73 -8.74 -25.24
N THR A 77 -11.04 -8.90 -25.10
CA THR A 77 -11.99 -7.85 -25.52
C THR A 77 -11.94 -6.67 -24.53
N SER A 78 -12.62 -5.57 -24.82
CA SER A 78 -12.76 -4.48 -23.86
C SER A 78 -13.41 -4.93 -22.54
N ASN A 79 -14.45 -5.80 -22.63
CA ASN A 79 -15.08 -6.37 -21.44
C ASN A 79 -14.10 -7.27 -20.67
N GLY A 80 -13.37 -8.13 -21.38
CA GLY A 80 -12.34 -8.98 -20.77
C GLY A 80 -11.24 -8.18 -20.10
N TYR A 81 -10.79 -7.08 -20.72
CA TYR A 81 -9.80 -6.20 -20.13
C TYR A 81 -10.28 -5.55 -18.83
N LEU A 82 -11.48 -4.95 -18.83
CA LEU A 82 -12.06 -4.32 -17.65
C LEU A 82 -12.22 -5.27 -16.46
N ILE A 83 -12.56 -6.53 -16.72
CA ILE A 83 -12.65 -7.56 -15.68
C ILE A 83 -11.25 -7.98 -15.25
N THR A 84 -10.36 -8.26 -16.20
CA THR A 84 -9.04 -8.82 -15.90
C THR A 84 -8.15 -7.82 -15.13
N VAL A 85 -8.20 -6.53 -15.44
CA VAL A 85 -7.43 -5.51 -14.70
C VAL A 85 -7.80 -5.47 -13.22
N ASN A 86 -9.08 -5.69 -12.88
CA ASN A 86 -9.53 -5.78 -11.49
C ASN A 86 -9.16 -7.12 -10.83
N MET A 87 -9.11 -8.21 -11.61
CA MET A 87 -8.60 -9.50 -11.13
C MET A 87 -7.10 -9.41 -10.80
N VAL A 88 -6.31 -8.74 -11.63
CA VAL A 88 -4.88 -8.50 -11.37
C VAL A 88 -4.71 -7.76 -10.05
N LYS A 89 -5.44 -6.65 -9.85
CA LYS A 89 -5.42 -5.90 -8.59
C LYS A 89 -5.81 -6.76 -7.37
N LEU A 90 -6.81 -7.63 -7.51
CA LEU A 90 -7.20 -8.54 -6.43
C LEU A 90 -6.07 -9.52 -6.09
N VAL A 91 -5.40 -10.09 -7.10
CA VAL A 91 -4.27 -11.01 -6.89
C VAL A 91 -3.09 -10.27 -6.25
N GLU A 92 -2.79 -9.05 -6.69
CA GLU A 92 -1.72 -8.24 -6.12
C GLU A 92 -2.04 -7.78 -4.69
N ASN A 93 -3.29 -7.41 -4.39
CA ASN A 93 -3.73 -7.13 -3.01
C ASN A 93 -3.56 -8.36 -2.12
N TRP A 94 -3.97 -9.54 -2.61
CA TRP A 94 -3.77 -10.78 -1.88
C TRP A 94 -2.29 -11.04 -1.60
N TYR A 95 -1.42 -10.82 -2.58
CA TYR A 95 0.03 -10.96 -2.43
C TYR A 95 0.58 -9.96 -1.40
N ALA A 96 0.25 -8.67 -1.51
CA ALA A 96 0.71 -7.63 -0.60
C ALA A 96 0.32 -7.92 0.86
N VAL A 97 -0.94 -8.32 1.09
CA VAL A 97 -1.43 -8.66 2.44
C VAL A 97 -0.78 -9.93 2.98
N ASN A 98 -0.61 -10.97 2.13
CA ASN A 98 -0.01 -12.22 2.57
C ASN A 98 1.48 -12.14 2.88
N LYS A 99 2.18 -11.13 2.34
CA LYS A 99 3.60 -10.91 2.61
C LYS A 99 3.88 -10.64 4.10
N SER A 100 2.95 -9.98 4.79
CA SER A 100 2.94 -9.87 6.26
C SER A 100 1.51 -9.82 6.80
N LYS A 101 0.89 -11.00 6.91
CA LYS A 101 -0.48 -11.12 7.47
C LYS A 101 -0.60 -10.57 8.88
N ALA A 102 0.42 -10.76 9.71
CA ALA A 102 0.42 -10.30 11.09
C ALA A 102 0.36 -8.77 11.14
N PHE A 103 1.13 -8.08 10.29
CA PHE A 103 1.10 -6.62 10.21
C PHE A 103 -0.31 -6.12 9.94
N TRP A 104 -0.98 -6.61 8.89
CA TRP A 104 -2.32 -6.13 8.52
C TRP A 104 -3.42 -6.60 9.49
N ASN A 105 -3.30 -7.81 10.05
CA ASN A 105 -4.35 -8.37 10.91
C ASN A 105 -4.32 -7.82 12.35
N ASN A 106 -3.16 -7.47 12.89
CA ASN A 106 -3.02 -7.08 14.29
C ASN A 106 -3.24 -5.59 14.53
N HIS A 107 -3.17 -4.77 13.47
CA HIS A 107 -3.26 -3.32 13.58
C HIS A 107 -4.65 -2.77 13.27
N ASP A 108 -4.89 -1.59 13.81
CA ASP A 108 -6.05 -0.76 13.51
C ASP A 108 -5.82 -0.03 12.17
N LEU A 109 -6.73 -0.21 11.24
CA LEU A 109 -6.68 0.41 9.91
C LEU A 109 -7.70 1.54 9.76
N SER A 110 -8.44 1.90 10.83
CA SER A 110 -9.54 2.86 10.76
C SER A 110 -9.13 4.27 10.34
N ASP A 111 -7.85 4.62 10.55
CA ASP A 111 -7.30 5.91 10.13
C ASP A 111 -6.71 5.87 8.69
N ILE A 112 -6.81 4.76 7.98
CA ILE A 112 -6.47 4.67 6.56
C ILE A 112 -7.78 4.73 5.75
N PRO A 113 -7.98 5.75 4.91
CA PRO A 113 -9.20 5.90 4.12
C PRO A 113 -9.45 4.72 3.18
N ASP A 114 -10.73 4.41 2.93
CA ASP A 114 -11.13 3.27 2.11
C ASP A 114 -10.57 3.29 0.68
N ASP A 115 -10.46 4.46 0.08
CA ASP A 115 -9.88 4.63 -1.26
C ASP A 115 -8.38 4.34 -1.29
N VAL A 116 -7.67 4.59 -0.18
CA VAL A 116 -6.26 4.22 0.00
C VAL A 116 -6.13 2.72 0.29
N LEU A 117 -6.98 2.16 1.17
CA LEU A 117 -7.00 0.72 1.47
C LEU A 117 -7.29 -0.15 0.24
N LYS A 118 -8.16 0.29 -0.67
CA LYS A 118 -8.44 -0.40 -1.94
C LYS A 118 -7.22 -0.54 -2.85
N ASN A 119 -6.17 0.22 -2.60
CA ASN A 119 -4.94 0.25 -3.38
C ASN A 119 -3.73 -0.33 -2.64
N VAL A 120 -3.93 -1.20 -1.63
CA VAL A 120 -2.83 -1.85 -0.88
C VAL A 120 -1.89 -2.66 -1.79
N TYR A 121 -2.35 -3.10 -2.97
CA TYR A 121 -1.52 -3.76 -3.97
C TYR A 121 -0.31 -2.92 -4.40
N LEU A 122 -0.36 -1.59 -4.28
CA LEU A 122 0.76 -0.70 -4.53
C LEU A 122 1.92 -0.91 -3.55
N LEU A 123 1.67 -1.57 -2.41
CA LEU A 123 2.67 -1.92 -1.40
C LEU A 123 3.19 -3.37 -1.55
N LYS A 124 2.95 -4.03 -2.68
CA LYS A 124 3.31 -5.44 -2.90
C LYS A 124 4.81 -5.72 -2.76
N ASP A 125 5.64 -4.75 -3.08
CA ASP A 125 7.10 -4.86 -3.02
C ASP A 125 7.69 -4.34 -1.69
N ALA A 126 6.86 -3.85 -0.76
CA ALA A 126 7.28 -3.37 0.54
C ALA A 126 8.02 -4.44 1.37
N GLU A 127 8.98 -4.00 2.15
CA GLU A 127 9.72 -4.79 3.12
C GLU A 127 9.16 -4.56 4.53
N TYR A 128 9.18 -5.60 5.37
CA TYR A 128 8.77 -5.51 6.76
C TYR A 128 9.98 -5.77 7.64
N ILE A 129 10.39 -4.77 8.42
CA ILE A 129 11.50 -4.87 9.36
C ILE A 129 10.94 -5.05 10.75
N HIS A 130 11.42 -6.07 11.46
CA HIS A 130 11.00 -6.41 12.80
C HIS A 130 12.15 -6.25 13.79
N SER A 131 11.83 -5.74 14.97
CA SER A 131 12.69 -5.86 16.15
C SER A 131 12.61 -7.29 16.71
N THR A 132 13.69 -7.75 17.32
CA THR A 132 13.79 -9.09 17.91
C THR A 132 14.23 -8.99 19.36
N THR A 133 14.16 -10.08 20.10
CA THR A 133 14.67 -10.13 21.50
C THR A 133 16.18 -9.85 21.59
N SER A 134 16.93 -10.06 20.51
CA SER A 134 18.36 -9.75 20.41
C SER A 134 18.64 -8.31 19.95
N ASP A 135 17.68 -7.66 19.29
CA ASP A 135 17.76 -6.23 18.87
C ASP A 135 16.36 -5.59 18.92
N LEU A 136 16.00 -5.09 20.10
CA LEU A 136 14.73 -4.44 20.36
C LEU A 136 14.57 -3.11 19.61
N SER A 137 15.66 -2.53 19.13
CA SER A 137 15.65 -1.23 18.46
C SER A 137 15.81 -1.35 16.94
N ASN A 138 15.82 -2.54 16.36
CA ASN A 138 16.11 -2.76 14.94
C ASN A 138 15.17 -1.97 14.03
N ALA A 139 13.86 -2.02 14.25
CA ALA A 139 12.87 -1.31 13.45
C ALA A 139 13.12 0.20 13.51
N PHE A 140 13.28 0.77 14.70
CA PHE A 140 13.52 2.19 14.89
C PHE A 140 14.88 2.65 14.34
N ASN A 141 15.95 1.88 14.57
CA ASN A 141 17.27 2.23 14.04
C ASN A 141 17.31 2.14 12.51
N SER A 142 16.61 1.20 11.91
CA SER A 142 16.45 1.09 10.45
C SER A 142 15.73 2.31 9.89
N TYR A 143 14.68 2.76 10.55
CA TYR A 143 13.99 3.99 10.22
C TYR A 143 14.91 5.22 10.31
N LEU A 144 15.67 5.39 11.40
CA LEU A 144 16.60 6.51 11.54
C LEU A 144 17.68 6.53 10.45
N LYS A 145 18.18 5.36 10.04
CA LYS A 145 19.14 5.24 8.92
C LYS A 145 18.53 5.68 7.58
N LEU A 146 17.23 5.42 7.38
CA LEU A 146 16.53 5.85 6.16
C LEU A 146 16.38 7.37 6.12
N ILE A 147 15.80 7.97 7.15
CA ILE A 147 15.56 9.42 7.17
C ILE A 147 16.87 10.23 7.14
N SER A 148 17.99 9.65 7.59
CA SER A 148 19.30 10.31 7.56
C SER A 148 19.86 10.50 6.14
N LYS A 149 19.23 9.89 5.11
CA LYS A 149 19.62 10.03 3.71
C LYS A 149 18.70 10.96 2.92
N ALA A 150 17.55 11.31 3.49
CA ALA A 150 16.54 12.11 2.82
C ALA A 150 16.90 13.60 2.88
N LYS A 151 16.61 14.31 1.80
CA LYS A 151 16.67 15.79 1.73
C LYS A 151 15.34 16.41 2.08
N THR A 152 14.26 15.74 1.81
CA THR A 152 12.90 16.19 2.12
C THR A 152 12.13 15.12 2.85
N LEU A 153 11.37 15.50 3.87
CA LEU A 153 10.52 14.58 4.62
C LEU A 153 9.13 15.17 4.82
N LYS A 154 8.12 14.34 4.60
CA LYS A 154 6.75 14.57 5.06
C LYS A 154 6.39 13.48 6.06
N ILE A 155 6.00 13.88 7.26
CA ILE A 155 5.80 12.94 8.36
C ILE A 155 4.44 13.20 9.02
N ILE A 156 3.60 12.16 9.12
CA ILE A 156 2.51 12.10 10.08
C ILE A 156 3.11 11.48 11.36
N LEU A 157 3.23 12.28 12.41
CA LEU A 157 3.83 11.87 13.67
C LEU A 157 2.75 11.75 14.75
N PRO A 158 2.31 10.51 15.09
CA PRO A 158 1.19 10.28 16.01
C PRO A 158 1.60 10.23 17.48
N ILE A 159 2.90 10.23 17.77
CA ILE A 159 3.45 10.10 19.13
C ILE A 159 4.55 11.12 19.36
N TYR A 160 4.68 11.61 20.60
CA TYR A 160 5.83 12.40 21.01
C TYR A 160 7.01 11.47 21.30
N SER A 161 8.07 11.58 20.51
CA SER A 161 9.33 10.86 20.73
C SER A 161 10.49 11.85 20.67
N GLU A 162 11.02 12.16 21.84
CA GLU A 162 12.13 13.11 21.95
C GLU A 162 13.37 12.65 21.16
N LYS A 163 13.67 11.35 21.18
CA LYS A 163 14.79 10.75 20.43
C LYS A 163 14.62 10.96 18.92
N HIS A 164 13.40 10.77 18.39
CA HIS A 164 13.09 10.99 16.98
C HIS A 164 13.20 12.48 16.62
N LEU A 165 12.58 13.36 17.42
CA LEU A 165 12.60 14.82 17.18
C LEU A 165 14.02 15.38 17.25
N LYS A 166 14.84 14.97 18.22
CA LYS A 166 16.26 15.35 18.29
C LYS A 166 17.06 14.87 17.08
N HIS A 167 16.73 13.71 16.52
CA HIS A 167 17.38 13.24 15.29
C HIS A 167 17.02 14.11 14.09
N LEU A 168 15.75 14.53 13.94
CA LEU A 168 15.34 15.49 12.90
C LEU A 168 16.04 16.84 13.06
N VAL A 169 16.12 17.36 14.29
CA VAL A 169 16.89 18.60 14.60
C VAL A 169 18.34 18.48 14.13
N LYS A 170 19.00 17.37 14.47
CA LYS A 170 20.38 17.13 14.04
C LYS A 170 20.52 17.15 12.51
N LEU A 171 19.58 16.55 11.77
CA LEU A 171 19.61 16.55 10.30
C LEU A 171 19.41 17.95 9.71
N LEU A 172 18.57 18.79 10.33
CA LEU A 172 18.37 20.19 9.93
C LEU A 172 19.62 21.02 10.20
N ASP A 173 20.23 20.90 11.38
CA ASP A 173 21.43 21.63 11.81
C ASP A 173 22.65 21.25 10.93
N GLU A 174 22.76 19.97 10.54
CA GLU A 174 23.81 19.50 9.64
C GLU A 174 23.53 19.85 8.16
N ASN A 175 22.43 20.55 7.85
CA ASN A 175 21.95 20.86 6.50
C ASN A 175 21.77 19.62 5.59
N LYS A 176 21.55 18.46 6.17
CA LYS A 176 21.21 17.23 5.44
C LYS A 176 19.75 17.20 5.04
N LEU A 177 18.88 17.73 5.90
CA LEU A 177 17.46 17.88 5.66
C LEU A 177 17.16 19.32 5.25
N GLU A 178 16.64 19.50 4.03
CA GLU A 178 16.36 20.81 3.44
C GLU A 178 14.94 21.28 3.74
N ASN A 179 13.98 20.33 3.77
CA ASN A 179 12.57 20.61 4.03
C ASN A 179 11.93 19.50 4.88
N LEU A 180 11.18 19.91 5.89
CA LEU A 180 10.43 19.02 6.77
C LEU A 180 8.97 19.48 6.88
N GLU A 181 8.02 18.62 6.53
CA GLU A 181 6.60 18.83 6.80
C GLU A 181 6.14 17.85 7.89
N LEU A 182 5.68 18.37 9.03
CA LEU A 182 5.17 17.58 10.15
C LEU A 182 3.67 17.74 10.26
N THR A 183 2.95 16.66 10.16
CA THR A 183 1.52 16.57 10.46
C THR A 183 1.38 15.95 11.85
N ILE A 184 0.92 16.73 12.83
CA ILE A 184 0.86 16.36 14.25
C ILE A 184 -0.44 16.83 14.90
N ASP A 185 -0.79 16.28 16.03
CA ASP A 185 -1.88 16.82 16.86
C ASP A 185 -1.43 17.97 17.80
N ARG A 186 -2.40 18.58 18.49
CA ARG A 186 -2.13 19.70 19.39
C ARG A 186 -1.34 19.29 20.63
N GLU A 187 -1.48 18.06 21.11
CA GLU A 187 -0.78 17.60 22.31
C GLU A 187 0.72 17.47 22.01
N ILE A 188 1.06 16.90 20.86
CA ILE A 188 2.45 16.80 20.40
C ILE A 188 3.05 18.18 20.18
N LEU A 189 2.32 19.10 19.51
CA LEU A 189 2.79 20.48 19.35
C LEU A 189 3.07 21.17 20.70
N ASN A 190 2.18 21.02 21.68
CA ASN A 190 2.37 21.60 23.01
C ASN A 190 3.59 21.00 23.71
N SER A 191 3.81 19.69 23.60
CA SER A 191 4.99 19.03 24.14
C SER A 191 6.27 19.52 23.47
N MET A 192 6.27 19.74 22.15
CA MET A 192 7.41 20.34 21.44
C MET A 192 7.68 21.78 21.90
N LYS A 193 6.64 22.59 22.08
CA LYS A 193 6.75 23.97 22.55
C LYS A 193 7.25 24.09 23.99
N SER A 194 7.00 23.10 24.84
CA SER A 194 7.47 23.05 26.22
C SER A 194 8.96 22.76 26.35
N ASN A 195 9.59 22.22 25.30
CA ASN A 195 11.02 22.01 25.20
C ASN A 195 11.63 23.13 24.37
N ALA A 196 12.48 23.97 25.02
CA ALA A 196 13.04 25.18 24.41
C ALA A 196 13.84 24.90 23.12
N ASP A 197 14.61 23.80 23.11
CA ASP A 197 15.44 23.42 21.97
C ASP A 197 14.56 22.97 20.79
N LEU A 198 13.56 22.11 21.04
CA LEU A 198 12.63 21.64 20.01
C LEU A 198 11.76 22.78 19.47
N LYS A 199 11.34 23.70 20.34
CA LYS A 199 10.59 24.88 19.93
C LYS A 199 11.40 25.71 18.93
N LYS A 200 12.63 26.05 19.25
CA LYS A 200 13.50 26.85 18.39
C LYS A 200 13.86 26.12 17.09
N SER A 201 14.26 24.85 17.19
CA SER A 201 14.81 24.09 16.06
C SER A 201 13.74 23.49 15.13
N LEU A 202 12.50 23.30 15.58
CA LEU A 202 11.42 22.72 14.77
C LEU A 202 10.24 23.67 14.59
N VAL A 203 9.73 24.29 15.68
CA VAL A 203 8.48 25.07 15.58
C VAL A 203 8.73 26.45 14.95
N GLU A 204 9.87 27.05 15.21
CA GLU A 204 10.27 28.40 14.73
C GLU A 204 11.24 28.34 13.53
N ASN A 205 11.50 27.14 12.97
CA ASN A 205 12.47 26.94 11.88
C ASN A 205 11.77 27.09 10.53
N GLU A 206 12.27 27.93 9.65
CA GLU A 206 11.71 28.22 8.32
C GLU A 206 11.72 27.00 7.38
N LYS A 207 12.60 26.02 7.61
CA LYS A 207 12.64 24.76 6.85
C LYS A 207 11.56 23.77 7.30
N VAL A 208 10.84 24.07 8.38
CA VAL A 208 9.85 23.17 8.99
C VAL A 208 8.45 23.73 8.84
N LYS A 209 7.59 22.99 8.17
CA LYS A 209 6.17 23.28 8.06
C LYS A 209 5.37 22.35 8.97
N ILE A 210 4.59 22.93 9.87
CA ILE A 210 3.75 22.17 10.80
C ILE A 210 2.29 22.28 10.40
N LYS A 211 1.64 21.13 10.21
CA LYS A 211 0.20 20.99 9.97
C LYS A 211 -0.44 20.33 11.19
N ILE A 212 -1.54 20.89 11.66
CA ILE A 212 -2.23 20.38 12.85
C ILE A 212 -3.45 19.59 12.44
N THR A 213 -3.53 18.32 12.86
CA THR A 213 -4.69 17.48 12.68
C THR A 213 -5.83 17.86 13.62
N LYS A 214 -7.08 17.70 13.18
CA LYS A 214 -8.26 17.93 14.03
C LYS A 214 -8.50 16.79 15.02
N GLN A 215 -8.06 15.58 14.67
CA GLN A 215 -8.23 14.35 15.44
C GLN A 215 -6.88 13.68 15.65
N LYS A 216 -6.76 12.83 16.67
CA LYS A 216 -5.61 11.96 16.84
C LYS A 216 -5.55 10.98 15.66
N VAL A 217 -4.38 10.82 15.09
CA VAL A 217 -4.12 9.90 13.97
C VAL A 217 -3.29 8.76 14.50
N ARG A 218 -3.75 7.51 14.30
CA ARG A 218 -3.10 6.29 14.80
C ARG A 218 -2.29 5.58 13.73
N LEU A 219 -1.53 6.35 12.97
CA LEU A 219 -0.54 5.83 12.03
C LEU A 219 0.67 6.76 11.99
N PHE A 220 1.85 6.17 11.85
CA PHE A 220 3.09 6.90 11.65
C PHE A 220 3.53 6.68 10.20
N LEU A 221 3.39 7.71 9.38
CA LEU A 221 3.78 7.72 7.99
C LEU A 221 4.95 8.66 7.78
N THR A 222 5.98 8.19 7.07
CA THR A 222 7.06 9.05 6.58
C THR A 222 7.21 8.87 5.10
N ILE A 223 7.33 9.96 4.36
CA ILE A 223 7.55 10.01 2.91
C ILE A 223 8.77 10.87 2.64
N SER A 224 9.67 10.37 1.83
CA SER A 224 10.79 11.12 1.24
C SER A 224 10.70 11.10 -0.28
N GLU A 225 11.71 11.64 -0.94
CA GLU A 225 11.90 11.52 -2.39
C GLU A 225 12.18 10.08 -2.86
N GLU A 226 12.68 9.20 -1.99
CA GLU A 226 13.13 7.85 -2.38
C GLU A 226 12.42 6.71 -1.65
N PHE A 227 11.69 6.99 -0.57
CA PHE A 227 11.05 5.94 0.22
C PHE A 227 9.81 6.43 0.95
N MET A 228 8.97 5.47 1.32
CA MET A 228 7.95 5.64 2.34
C MET A 228 8.16 4.63 3.46
N SER A 229 7.71 4.96 4.67
CA SER A 229 7.61 4.02 5.78
C SER A 229 6.30 4.19 6.54
N LEU A 230 5.76 3.08 7.03
CA LEU A 230 4.49 3.02 7.75
C LEU A 230 4.64 2.18 9.02
N THR A 231 4.22 2.74 10.14
CA THR A 231 4.00 2.02 11.40
C THR A 231 2.58 2.31 11.88
N LEU A 232 1.92 1.33 12.44
CA LEU A 232 0.53 1.39 12.84
C LEU A 232 0.39 1.17 14.35
N PHE A 233 -0.80 1.38 14.85
CA PHE A 233 -1.19 1.06 16.22
C PHE A 233 -1.89 -0.30 16.25
N PHE A 234 -1.68 -1.07 17.31
CA PHE A 234 -2.48 -2.25 17.56
C PHE A 234 -3.95 -1.89 17.78
N LYS A 235 -4.83 -2.87 17.60
CA LYS A 235 -6.29 -2.71 17.80
C LYS A 235 -6.68 -2.30 19.22
N ASP A 236 -5.81 -2.53 20.20
CA ASP A 236 -5.99 -2.08 21.59
C ASP A 236 -5.54 -0.62 21.82
N GLY A 237 -5.03 0.04 20.79
CA GLY A 237 -4.62 1.44 20.81
C GLY A 237 -3.15 1.69 21.20
N HIS A 238 -2.34 0.66 21.44
CA HIS A 238 -0.91 0.83 21.67
C HIS A 238 -0.15 1.02 20.36
N TYR A 239 0.84 1.91 20.37
CA TYR A 239 1.75 2.11 19.25
C TYR A 239 2.68 0.89 19.10
N ASP A 240 2.82 0.34 17.90
CA ASP A 240 3.74 -0.75 17.63
C ASP A 240 5.11 -0.21 17.20
N ASP A 241 6.06 -0.20 18.10
CA ASP A 241 7.45 0.18 17.82
C ASP A 241 8.34 -1.00 17.39
N SER A 242 7.75 -2.20 17.36
CA SER A 242 8.47 -3.44 17.08
C SER A 242 8.63 -3.76 15.61
N GLN A 243 7.86 -3.13 14.73
CA GLN A 243 7.90 -3.38 13.29
C GLN A 243 7.59 -2.14 12.46
N ILE A 244 8.12 -2.13 11.25
CA ILE A 244 7.92 -1.06 10.27
C ILE A 244 7.82 -1.64 8.86
N LEU A 245 6.87 -1.14 8.08
CA LEU A 245 6.80 -1.35 6.64
C LEU A 245 7.62 -0.26 5.94
N ILE A 246 8.47 -0.65 5.00
CA ILE A 246 9.30 0.25 4.20
C ILE A 246 9.15 -0.12 2.72
N ALA A 247 8.98 0.88 1.85
CA ALA A 247 8.99 0.68 0.42
C ALA A 247 9.69 1.85 -0.29
N LYS A 248 10.29 1.54 -1.47
CA LYS A 248 11.14 2.51 -2.22
C LYS A 248 10.70 2.69 -3.67
N ASP A 249 9.68 1.98 -4.09
CA ASP A 249 9.18 2.06 -5.47
C ASP A 249 8.14 3.18 -5.63
N GLU A 250 7.96 3.65 -6.85
CA GLU A 250 7.04 4.74 -7.19
C GLU A 250 5.57 4.42 -6.86
N ASN A 251 5.17 3.15 -6.93
CA ASN A 251 3.81 2.74 -6.61
C ASN A 251 3.53 2.94 -5.11
N ALA A 252 4.48 2.53 -4.26
CA ALA A 252 4.36 2.72 -2.82
C ALA A 252 4.40 4.20 -2.44
N LEU A 253 5.22 5.02 -3.09
CA LEU A 253 5.19 6.47 -2.90
C LEU A 253 3.84 7.05 -3.32
N THR A 254 3.26 6.61 -4.43
CA THR A 254 1.91 7.02 -4.87
C THR A 254 0.87 6.70 -3.81
N TRP A 255 0.92 5.50 -3.23
CA TRP A 255 0.03 5.09 -2.13
C TRP A 255 0.20 6.00 -0.90
N ALA A 256 1.44 6.27 -0.51
CA ALA A 256 1.75 7.10 0.65
C ALA A 256 1.31 8.56 0.45
N PHE A 257 1.51 9.13 -0.75
CA PHE A 257 0.98 10.46 -1.10
C PHE A 257 -0.55 10.48 -1.12
N GLY A 258 -1.21 9.40 -1.58
CA GLY A 258 -2.65 9.23 -1.43
C GLY A 258 -3.08 9.35 0.01
N LEU A 259 -2.39 8.65 0.93
CA LEU A 259 -2.70 8.65 2.36
C LEU A 259 -2.48 10.02 3.02
N ILE A 260 -1.31 10.66 2.81
CA ILE A 260 -0.98 11.91 3.50
C ILE A 260 -1.88 13.08 3.08
N ASN A 261 -2.44 13.06 1.89
CA ASN A 261 -3.33 14.11 1.40
C ASN A 261 -4.69 14.14 2.11
N HIS A 262 -5.04 13.12 2.88
CA HIS A 262 -6.23 13.09 3.73
C HIS A 262 -6.02 13.83 5.06
N TYR A 263 -4.80 14.16 5.39
CA TYR A 263 -4.38 14.82 6.61
C TYR A 263 -3.75 16.19 6.34
#